data_cf638ece656f2145b6bbe54eef2572c7
#
_entry.id   cf638ece656f2145b6bbe54eef2572c7
#
_cell.length_a   1.000
_cell.length_b   1.000
_cell.length_c   1.000
_cell.angle_alpha   90.00
_cell.angle_beta   90.00
_cell.angle_gamma   90.00
#
_symmetry.space_group_name_H-M   'P 1'
#
loop_
_entity.id
_entity.type
_entity.pdbx_description
1 polymer ?
#
loop_
_entity_poly.entity_id
_entity_poly.type
_entity_poly.pdbx_seq_one_letter_code
_entity_poly.pdbx_strand_id
1 'polypeptide(L)'
;MLRASSPQRQDGVLWAKAASSAALHQYYALPKKGKPQGRESTVLAAFLLSSPENPLNPTVLSLATGTKCLGAARLGPRGDLVHDAHAEVVARRALLRLIYAEIGTDNPPSWLVASGADGRWRLRDGHQLHLYITQIPCGVMPVPPSSLEVRMEQLDTMVNGCSDVGFVQRKPGRGDTTLSVSCFDKITRWCVVGIQGALLSHILEPLYLSTITIGQSPDGAPDGFCIESNVVKVLGARLSCLSRKFPDPFKPNKPLFFEAPIPPQEFQQTSGDIPPLTCGYSICWNKSGLHEVVLGTTGRKQGTSSKAASSPSTESLLCKIRLAEAFVSLEHPLVTKFRHEKLSYRAIKDMACEYQQMLELLRKAPFFGRWRAKPASVDLFTVPRW
;
A
#
# COMPACT_ATOMS: atom_id res chain seq x y z
N MET A 1 40.59 1.35 -2.65
CA MET A 1 40.22 2.78 -2.54
C MET A 1 38.79 2.85 -2.06
N LEU A 2 38.56 3.14 -0.79
CA LEU A 2 37.25 3.35 -0.20
C LEU A 2 36.72 4.70 -0.74
N ARG A 3 35.64 4.65 -1.55
CA ARG A 3 34.93 5.88 -1.97
C ARG A 3 34.30 6.50 -0.74
N ALA A 4 34.71 7.71 -0.39
CA ALA A 4 34.01 8.50 0.62
C ALA A 4 32.53 8.64 0.24
N SER A 5 31.64 8.17 1.10
CA SER A 5 30.20 8.29 0.90
C SER A 5 29.79 9.77 1.03
N SER A 6 29.00 10.28 0.07
CA SER A 6 28.46 11.64 0.16
C SER A 6 27.59 11.78 1.43
N PRO A 7 27.48 12.99 2.04
CA PRO A 7 26.65 13.23 3.21
C PRO A 7 25.21 12.70 3.06
N GLN A 8 24.58 12.90 1.91
CA GLN A 8 23.23 12.37 1.61
C GLN A 8 23.13 10.84 1.69
N ARG A 9 24.22 10.12 1.44
CA ARG A 9 24.25 8.66 1.51
C ARG A 9 24.37 8.16 2.95
N GLN A 10 25.08 8.88 3.81
CA GLN A 10 25.16 8.57 5.24
C GLN A 10 23.82 8.83 5.94
N ASP A 11 23.16 9.93 5.64
CA ASP A 11 21.83 10.24 6.17
C ASP A 11 20.79 9.19 5.75
N GLY A 12 20.88 8.69 4.51
CA GLY A 12 20.00 7.63 4.00
C GLY A 12 20.17 6.30 4.73
N VAL A 13 21.39 5.91 5.09
CA VAL A 13 21.68 4.68 5.86
C VAL A 13 21.16 4.81 7.29
N LEU A 14 21.36 5.96 7.93
CA LEU A 14 20.83 6.23 9.27
C LEU A 14 19.30 6.21 9.28
N TRP A 15 18.68 6.85 8.29
CA TRP A 15 17.23 6.81 8.11
C TRP A 15 16.70 5.37 7.94
N ALA A 16 17.30 4.59 7.04
CA ALA A 16 16.85 3.23 6.76
C ALA A 16 16.93 2.33 8.02
N LYS A 17 17.98 2.49 8.82
CA LYS A 17 18.13 1.81 10.11
C LYS A 17 17.07 2.26 11.11
N ALA A 18 16.81 3.56 11.22
CA ALA A 18 15.80 4.10 12.13
C ALA A 18 14.39 3.61 11.76
N ALA A 19 14.03 3.70 10.48
CA ALA A 19 12.73 3.27 9.98
C ALA A 19 12.48 1.77 10.18
N SER A 20 13.46 0.92 9.86
CA SER A 20 13.35 -0.53 10.07
C SER A 20 13.28 -0.88 11.56
N SER A 21 14.11 -0.27 12.40
CA SER A 21 14.11 -0.49 13.84
C SER A 21 12.77 -0.10 14.48
N ALA A 22 12.21 1.06 14.12
CA ALA A 22 10.92 1.50 14.64
C ALA A 22 9.79 0.53 14.26
N ALA A 23 9.74 0.09 13.00
CA ALA A 23 8.73 -0.86 12.52
C ALA A 23 8.86 -2.24 13.20
N LEU A 24 10.07 -2.77 13.31
CA LEU A 24 10.32 -4.06 13.97
C LEU A 24 10.02 -4.00 15.47
N HIS A 25 10.43 -2.94 16.15
CA HIS A 25 10.11 -2.73 17.57
C HIS A 25 8.59 -2.75 17.81
N GLN A 26 7.84 -2.00 17.00
CA GLN A 26 6.38 -1.99 17.08
C GLN A 26 5.77 -3.37 16.80
N TYR A 27 6.28 -4.10 15.81
CA TYR A 27 5.82 -5.46 15.53
C TYR A 27 6.07 -6.41 16.69
N TYR A 28 7.25 -6.37 17.31
CA TYR A 28 7.57 -7.25 18.43
C TYR A 28 6.75 -6.95 19.68
N ALA A 29 6.34 -5.70 19.88
CA ALA A 29 5.43 -5.31 20.96
C ALA A 29 4.00 -5.89 20.80
N LEU A 30 3.61 -6.34 19.59
CA LEU A 30 2.29 -6.93 19.37
C LEU A 30 2.22 -8.37 19.92
N PRO A 31 1.01 -8.84 20.30
CA PRO A 31 0.77 -10.22 20.76
C PRO A 31 1.27 -11.27 19.76
N LYS A 32 1.58 -12.46 20.25
CA LYS A 32 2.07 -13.59 19.41
C LYS A 32 1.04 -14.09 18.40
N LYS A 33 -0.26 -13.84 18.64
CA LYS A 33 -1.34 -14.31 17.79
C LYS A 33 -1.19 -13.79 16.35
N GLY A 34 -1.15 -14.71 15.38
CA GLY A 34 -1.00 -14.39 13.95
C GLY A 34 0.44 -14.18 13.48
N LYS A 35 1.42 -14.22 14.38
CA LYS A 35 2.85 -14.22 14.01
C LYS A 35 3.24 -15.58 13.41
N PRO A 36 4.22 -15.62 12.48
CA PRO A 36 4.76 -16.85 11.92
C PRO A 36 5.18 -17.83 13.00
N GLN A 37 4.98 -19.13 12.74
CA GLN A 37 5.34 -20.22 13.64
C GLN A 37 6.31 -21.17 12.96
N GLY A 38 7.34 -21.59 13.70
CA GLY A 38 8.34 -22.53 13.21
C GLY A 38 9.04 -22.00 11.96
N ARG A 39 8.83 -22.68 10.82
CA ARG A 39 9.45 -22.32 9.52
C ARG A 39 8.62 -21.37 8.67
N GLU A 40 7.51 -20.88 9.19
CA GLU A 40 6.73 -19.90 8.43
C GLU A 40 7.47 -18.58 8.28
N SER A 41 7.31 -17.97 7.11
CA SER A 41 7.77 -16.59 6.87
C SER A 41 6.61 -15.69 6.44
N THR A 42 6.80 -14.39 6.58
CA THR A 42 5.84 -13.36 6.18
C THR A 42 6.56 -12.11 5.68
N VAL A 43 5.82 -11.15 5.18
CA VAL A 43 6.29 -9.78 4.88
C VAL A 43 5.73 -8.85 5.94
N LEU A 44 6.51 -7.89 6.39
CA LEU A 44 6.07 -6.76 7.21
C LEU A 44 6.13 -5.48 6.38
N ALA A 45 5.09 -4.66 6.48
CA ALA A 45 5.09 -3.30 5.95
C ALA A 45 4.58 -2.33 7.02
N ALA A 46 5.18 -1.14 7.09
CA ALA A 46 4.78 -0.10 8.03
C ALA A 46 4.77 1.27 7.35
N PHE A 47 3.75 2.07 7.64
CA PHE A 47 3.75 3.50 7.34
C PHE A 47 4.24 4.27 8.56
N LEU A 48 5.23 5.14 8.32
CA LEU A 48 5.89 5.92 9.36
C LEU A 48 5.76 7.41 9.05
N LEU A 49 5.82 8.21 10.07
CA LEU A 49 5.79 9.66 10.02
C LEU A 49 7.03 10.22 10.67
N SER A 50 7.74 11.11 9.99
CA SER A 50 8.75 11.96 10.60
C SER A 50 8.24 13.40 10.70
N SER A 51 8.77 14.13 11.67
CA SER A 51 8.51 15.56 11.87
C SER A 51 9.82 16.35 11.83
N PRO A 52 9.76 17.67 11.65
CA PRO A 52 10.95 18.51 11.68
C PRO A 52 11.76 18.38 12.98
N GLU A 53 11.07 18.16 14.12
CA GLU A 53 11.69 18.02 15.44
C GLU A 53 12.37 16.66 15.63
N ASN A 54 11.89 15.63 14.90
CA ASN A 54 12.36 14.26 15.05
C ASN A 54 12.58 13.57 13.68
N PRO A 55 13.48 14.07 12.84
CA PRO A 55 13.64 13.57 11.47
C PRO A 55 14.17 12.13 11.40
N LEU A 56 14.95 11.67 12.39
CA LEU A 56 15.51 10.32 12.45
C LEU A 56 14.84 9.41 13.50
N ASN A 57 13.75 9.87 14.13
CA ASN A 57 12.98 9.05 15.06
C ASN A 57 11.52 8.98 14.61
N PRO A 58 11.23 8.23 13.53
CA PRO A 58 9.90 8.19 12.97
C PRO A 58 8.90 7.47 13.86
N THR A 59 7.68 8.00 13.91
CA THR A 59 6.54 7.34 14.56
C THR A 59 5.89 6.34 13.61
N VAL A 60 5.65 5.10 14.05
CA VAL A 60 4.86 4.13 13.30
C VAL A 60 3.39 4.51 13.39
N LEU A 61 2.76 4.83 12.27
CA LEU A 61 1.33 5.15 12.16
C LEU A 61 0.49 3.89 12.00
N SER A 62 0.93 2.99 11.12
CA SER A 62 0.26 1.72 10.87
C SER A 62 1.26 0.66 10.42
N LEU A 63 0.92 -0.59 10.67
CA LEU A 63 1.75 -1.73 10.38
C LEU A 63 0.88 -2.94 10.02
N ALA A 64 1.37 -3.78 9.12
CA ALA A 64 0.74 -5.07 8.85
C ALA A 64 1.74 -6.11 8.35
N THR A 65 1.36 -7.37 8.51
CA THR A 65 2.05 -8.51 7.89
C THR A 65 1.17 -9.18 6.85
N GLY A 66 1.74 -10.04 6.01
CA GLY A 66 0.98 -10.95 5.15
C GLY A 66 1.47 -11.03 3.72
N THR A 67 1.13 -12.17 3.08
CA THR A 67 1.54 -12.54 1.72
C THR A 67 0.39 -13.17 0.90
N LYS A 68 -0.85 -13.17 1.41
CA LYS A 68 -1.95 -13.89 0.78
C LYS A 68 -2.89 -12.95 0.01
N CYS A 69 -3.57 -13.51 -0.98
CA CYS A 69 -4.59 -12.81 -1.75
C CYS A 69 -5.72 -13.78 -2.08
N LEU A 70 -6.98 -13.31 -2.02
CA LEU A 70 -8.12 -14.12 -2.40
C LEU A 70 -8.17 -14.35 -3.91
N GLY A 71 -8.46 -15.59 -4.32
CA GLY A 71 -8.79 -15.92 -5.70
C GLY A 71 -10.07 -15.22 -6.18
N ALA A 72 -10.23 -15.13 -7.49
CA ALA A 72 -11.35 -14.43 -8.11
C ALA A 72 -12.72 -14.99 -7.72
N ALA A 73 -12.83 -16.31 -7.59
CA ALA A 73 -14.06 -17.00 -7.20
C ALA A 73 -14.55 -16.67 -5.79
N ARG A 74 -13.66 -16.15 -4.92
CA ARG A 74 -13.99 -15.79 -3.53
C ARG A 74 -14.36 -14.31 -3.35
N LEU A 75 -14.38 -13.54 -4.42
CA LEU A 75 -14.74 -12.12 -4.36
C LEU A 75 -16.26 -11.98 -4.28
N GLY A 76 -16.76 -11.59 -3.11
CA GLY A 76 -18.18 -11.35 -2.89
C GLY A 76 -18.61 -9.90 -3.19
N PRO A 77 -19.93 -9.68 -3.43
CA PRO A 77 -20.48 -8.35 -3.73
C PRO A 77 -20.68 -7.47 -2.48
N ARG A 78 -20.54 -8.02 -1.27
CA ARG A 78 -20.85 -7.32 -0.02
C ARG A 78 -19.75 -6.40 0.50
N GLY A 79 -18.54 -6.46 -0.09
CA GLY A 79 -17.40 -5.67 0.37
C GLY A 79 -16.86 -6.04 1.75
N ASP A 80 -17.29 -7.15 2.32
CA ASP A 80 -17.10 -7.62 3.69
C ASP A 80 -15.81 -8.45 3.89
N LEU A 81 -15.02 -8.62 2.84
CA LEU A 81 -13.77 -9.41 2.86
C LEU A 81 -12.55 -8.52 2.57
N VAL A 82 -11.43 -8.86 3.20
CA VAL A 82 -10.11 -8.33 2.81
C VAL A 82 -9.60 -9.14 1.63
N HIS A 83 -9.73 -8.60 0.42
CA HIS A 83 -9.38 -9.31 -0.83
C HIS A 83 -7.88 -9.52 -1.01
N ASP A 84 -7.07 -8.58 -0.55
CA ASP A 84 -5.62 -8.61 -0.65
C ASP A 84 -5.03 -8.36 0.73
N ALA A 85 -4.45 -9.41 1.29
CA ALA A 85 -3.86 -9.44 2.62
C ALA A 85 -2.31 -9.36 2.56
N HIS A 86 -1.73 -8.81 1.48
CA HIS A 86 -0.32 -8.44 1.46
C HIS A 86 -0.04 -7.29 2.43
N ALA A 87 1.10 -7.33 3.07
CA ALA A 87 1.50 -6.42 4.12
C ALA A 87 1.31 -4.94 3.74
N GLU A 88 1.78 -4.53 2.57
CA GLU A 88 1.71 -3.14 2.09
C GLU A 88 0.26 -2.67 1.92
N VAL A 89 -0.61 -3.57 1.43
CA VAL A 89 -2.02 -3.26 1.19
C VAL A 89 -2.79 -3.16 2.50
N VAL A 90 -2.52 -4.06 3.44
CA VAL A 90 -3.18 -4.08 4.75
C VAL A 90 -2.67 -2.93 5.61
N ALA A 91 -1.35 -2.65 5.64
CA ALA A 91 -0.78 -1.50 6.34
C ALA A 91 -1.39 -0.17 5.85
N ARG A 92 -1.54 -0.01 4.51
CA ARG A 92 -2.23 1.15 3.96
C ARG A 92 -3.69 1.25 4.43
N ARG A 93 -4.43 0.14 4.47
CA ARG A 93 -5.82 0.16 4.97
C ARG A 93 -5.89 0.51 6.45
N ALA A 94 -4.94 0.03 7.25
CA ALA A 94 -4.81 0.38 8.65
C ALA A 94 -4.48 1.88 8.83
N LEU A 95 -3.66 2.47 7.94
CA LEU A 95 -3.42 3.90 7.89
C LEU A 95 -4.69 4.69 7.54
N LEU A 96 -5.47 4.26 6.53
CA LEU A 96 -6.74 4.91 6.22
C LEU A 96 -7.70 4.88 7.42
N ARG A 97 -7.74 3.77 8.14
CA ARG A 97 -8.56 3.65 9.35
C ARG A 97 -8.09 4.58 10.47
N LEU A 98 -6.77 4.75 10.62
CA LEU A 98 -6.19 5.74 11.54
C LEU A 98 -6.64 7.17 11.15
N ILE A 99 -6.51 7.54 9.88
CA ILE A 99 -6.91 8.87 9.39
C ILE A 99 -8.39 9.12 9.65
N TYR A 100 -9.27 8.15 9.42
CA TYR A 100 -10.69 8.30 9.76
C TYR A 100 -10.90 8.52 11.27
N ALA A 101 -10.20 7.76 12.11
CA ALA A 101 -10.32 7.92 13.55
C ALA A 101 -9.82 9.28 14.02
N GLU A 102 -8.70 9.76 13.49
CA GLU A 102 -8.08 11.02 13.91
C GLU A 102 -8.83 12.26 13.38
N ILE A 103 -9.33 12.24 12.14
CA ILE A 103 -10.14 13.34 11.59
C ILE A 103 -11.52 13.41 12.28
N GLY A 104 -12.04 12.27 12.75
CA GLY A 104 -13.34 12.19 13.44
C GLY A 104 -13.31 12.62 14.91
N THR A 105 -12.21 13.18 15.42
CA THR A 105 -12.09 13.64 16.81
C THR A 105 -12.06 15.16 16.91
N ASP A 106 -12.45 15.71 18.08
CA ASP A 106 -12.37 17.15 18.38
C ASP A 106 -10.92 17.68 18.39
N ASN A 107 -9.94 16.78 18.58
CA ASN A 107 -8.52 17.12 18.54
C ASN A 107 -7.88 16.46 17.31
N PRO A 108 -7.82 17.16 16.17
CA PRO A 108 -7.20 16.64 14.97
C PRO A 108 -5.70 16.37 15.20
N PRO A 109 -5.14 15.37 14.49
CA PRO A 109 -3.75 14.99 14.66
C PRO A 109 -2.80 16.13 14.30
N SER A 110 -1.70 16.25 15.03
CA SER A 110 -0.70 17.33 14.83
C SER A 110 -0.07 17.33 13.44
N TRP A 111 -0.09 16.21 12.73
CA TRP A 111 0.51 16.03 11.40
C TRP A 111 -0.45 16.32 10.22
N LEU A 112 -1.74 16.56 10.49
CA LEU A 112 -2.71 17.04 9.51
C LEU A 112 -3.15 18.46 9.85
N VAL A 113 -3.41 19.27 8.84
CA VAL A 113 -3.94 20.62 8.99
C VAL A 113 -5.05 20.84 7.99
N ALA A 114 -6.04 21.68 8.35
CA ALA A 114 -7.04 22.11 7.40
C ALA A 114 -6.37 22.94 6.29
N SER A 115 -6.71 22.62 5.05
CA SER A 115 -6.23 23.29 3.86
C SER A 115 -7.29 24.29 3.39
N GLY A 116 -6.94 25.57 3.39
CA GLY A 116 -7.70 26.62 2.73
C GLY A 116 -9.21 26.71 3.04
N ALA A 117 -9.93 27.34 2.12
CA ALA A 117 -11.37 27.62 2.26
C ALA A 117 -12.27 26.40 1.93
N ASP A 118 -11.74 25.36 1.32
CA ASP A 118 -12.50 24.18 0.91
C ASP A 118 -12.70 23.14 2.04
N GLY A 119 -12.07 23.38 3.20
CA GLY A 119 -12.18 22.52 4.37
C GLY A 119 -11.54 21.14 4.24
N ARG A 120 -10.73 20.91 3.22
CA ARG A 120 -9.95 19.67 3.10
C ARG A 120 -8.80 19.65 4.08
N TRP A 121 -8.32 18.45 4.38
CA TRP A 121 -7.11 18.23 5.16
C TRP A 121 -5.90 18.08 4.25
N ARG A 122 -4.73 18.45 4.75
CA ARG A 122 -3.44 18.16 4.10
C ARG A 122 -2.38 17.77 5.12
N LEU A 123 -1.33 17.13 4.66
CA LEU A 123 -0.15 16.89 5.49
C LEU A 123 0.46 18.21 5.91
N ARG A 124 0.73 18.38 7.22
CA ARG A 124 1.38 19.57 7.76
C ARG A 124 2.78 19.75 7.17
N ASP A 125 3.15 20.98 6.85
CA ASP A 125 4.46 21.29 6.29
C ASP A 125 5.58 20.80 7.22
N GLY A 126 6.64 20.28 6.63
CA GLY A 126 7.77 19.69 7.34
C GLY A 126 7.56 18.22 7.79
N HIS A 127 6.31 17.74 7.88
CA HIS A 127 6.06 16.32 8.14
C HIS A 127 6.22 15.51 6.86
N GLN A 128 6.73 14.29 7.00
CA GLN A 128 6.95 13.40 5.88
C GLN A 128 6.40 12.00 6.17
N LEU A 129 5.76 11.42 5.16
CA LEU A 129 5.22 10.08 5.24
C LEU A 129 6.13 9.10 4.52
N HIS A 130 6.36 7.94 5.14
CA HIS A 130 7.32 6.95 4.67
C HIS A 130 6.70 5.56 4.67
N LEU A 131 7.26 4.68 3.85
CA LEU A 131 6.90 3.26 3.81
C LEU A 131 8.16 2.40 4.04
N TYR A 132 8.10 1.52 5.03
CA TYR A 132 9.09 0.45 5.22
C TYR A 132 8.48 -0.89 4.82
N ILE A 133 9.27 -1.73 4.15
CA ILE A 133 8.90 -3.09 3.75
C ILE A 133 10.09 -4.00 4.00
N THR A 134 9.88 -5.15 4.63
CA THR A 134 10.97 -6.10 4.94
C THR A 134 11.55 -6.81 3.73
N GLN A 135 10.86 -6.79 2.61
CA GLN A 135 11.26 -7.48 1.37
C GLN A 135 10.92 -6.64 0.15
N ILE A 136 11.52 -6.96 -0.98
CA ILE A 136 11.18 -6.36 -2.27
C ILE A 136 9.70 -6.57 -2.57
N PRO A 137 8.91 -5.53 -2.90
CA PRO A 137 7.49 -5.67 -3.24
C PRO A 137 7.29 -6.63 -4.41
N CYS A 138 6.28 -7.50 -4.31
CA CYS A 138 5.95 -8.37 -5.44
C CYS A 138 5.64 -7.55 -6.70
N GLY A 139 6.05 -8.07 -7.87
CA GLY A 139 5.93 -7.39 -9.17
C GLY A 139 7.15 -6.59 -9.59
N VAL A 140 8.17 -6.51 -8.75
CA VAL A 140 9.51 -6.10 -9.17
C VAL A 140 10.22 -7.34 -9.70
N MET A 141 10.65 -7.30 -10.96
CA MET A 141 11.41 -8.39 -11.58
C MET A 141 12.89 -8.07 -11.53
N PRO A 142 13.77 -9.05 -11.22
CA PRO A 142 15.19 -8.90 -11.46
C PRO A 142 15.42 -8.71 -12.97
N VAL A 143 15.91 -7.56 -13.37
CA VAL A 143 16.27 -7.29 -14.76
C VAL A 143 17.75 -7.02 -14.81
N PRO A 144 18.54 -7.77 -15.60
CA PRO A 144 19.94 -7.48 -15.80
C PRO A 144 20.11 -6.03 -16.30
N PRO A 145 21.09 -5.27 -15.79
CA PRO A 145 21.31 -3.87 -16.18
C PRO A 145 21.41 -3.65 -17.70
N SER A 146 22.06 -4.58 -18.40
CA SER A 146 22.23 -4.55 -19.86
C SER A 146 20.93 -4.68 -20.66
N SER A 147 19.86 -5.23 -20.08
CA SER A 147 18.59 -5.42 -20.78
C SER A 147 17.59 -4.27 -20.55
N LEU A 148 17.82 -3.41 -19.55
CA LEU A 148 16.97 -2.24 -19.29
C LEU A 148 17.18 -1.12 -20.32
N GLU A 149 18.44 -0.85 -20.71
CA GLU A 149 18.75 0.19 -21.69
C GLU A 149 18.24 -0.20 -23.10
N VAL A 150 18.48 -1.43 -23.53
CA VAL A 150 17.99 -1.96 -24.81
C VAL A 150 16.45 -1.99 -24.88
N ARG A 151 15.77 -2.25 -23.74
CA ARG A 151 14.30 -2.30 -23.71
C ARG A 151 13.65 -0.93 -23.63
N MET A 152 14.31 0.10 -23.10
CA MET A 152 13.80 1.46 -23.13
C MET A 152 13.85 2.08 -24.53
N GLU A 153 14.91 1.83 -25.29
CA GLU A 153 14.98 2.26 -26.70
C GLU A 153 13.97 1.53 -27.60
N GLN A 154 13.64 0.26 -27.28
CA GLN A 154 12.61 -0.51 -28.02
C GLN A 154 11.19 -0.13 -27.65
N LEU A 155 10.92 0.55 -26.53
CA LEU A 155 9.60 1.00 -26.13
C LEU A 155 9.04 2.12 -27.03
N ASP A 156 9.90 2.93 -27.61
CA ASP A 156 9.51 3.97 -28.58
C ASP A 156 9.07 3.38 -29.93
N THR A 157 9.39 2.12 -30.21
CA THR A 157 9.14 1.48 -31.51
C THR A 157 8.18 0.29 -31.48
N MET A 158 7.80 -0.24 -30.31
CA MET A 158 7.01 -1.47 -30.20
C MET A 158 5.69 -1.34 -29.43
N VAL A 159 4.64 -0.99 -30.14
CA VAL A 159 3.24 -1.14 -29.66
C VAL A 159 2.82 -2.61 -29.54
N ASN A 160 3.57 -3.58 -30.07
CA ASN A 160 3.20 -5.00 -30.15
C ASN A 160 4.22 -6.01 -29.60
N GLY A 161 5.29 -5.60 -28.93
CA GLY A 161 6.33 -6.50 -28.44
C GLY A 161 6.30 -6.64 -26.92
N CYS A 162 5.92 -7.80 -26.44
CA CYS A 162 5.86 -8.17 -25.03
C CYS A 162 7.25 -8.18 -24.39
N SER A 163 7.58 -7.18 -23.56
CA SER A 163 8.59 -7.34 -22.51
C SER A 163 7.93 -7.10 -21.16
N ASP A 164 7.90 -8.14 -20.31
CA ASP A 164 7.10 -8.18 -19.07
C ASP A 164 7.50 -7.17 -17.98
N VAL A 165 8.59 -6.46 -18.14
CA VAL A 165 9.20 -5.56 -17.13
C VAL A 165 8.45 -4.25 -16.93
N GLY A 166 7.75 -3.76 -17.92
CA GLY A 166 7.03 -2.50 -17.88
C GLY A 166 5.54 -2.60 -17.52
N PHE A 167 4.94 -3.77 -17.56
CA PHE A 167 3.49 -3.95 -17.47
C PHE A 167 2.98 -4.33 -16.09
N VAL A 168 1.74 -3.96 -15.82
CA VAL A 168 1.01 -4.35 -14.60
C VAL A 168 0.90 -5.86 -14.49
N GLN A 169 1.30 -6.40 -13.34
CA GLN A 169 1.32 -7.82 -13.05
C GLN A 169 0.20 -8.20 -12.08
N ARG A 170 -0.48 -9.33 -12.34
CA ARG A 170 -1.41 -9.91 -11.40
C ARG A 170 -0.67 -10.80 -10.39
N LYS A 171 -1.15 -10.78 -9.16
CA LYS A 171 -0.66 -11.69 -8.15
C LYS A 171 -1.06 -13.12 -8.49
N PRO A 172 -0.15 -14.09 -8.29
CA PRO A 172 -0.51 -15.49 -8.42
C PRO A 172 -1.56 -15.88 -7.37
N GLY A 173 -2.46 -16.75 -7.71
CA GLY A 173 -3.40 -17.39 -6.80
C GLY A 173 -3.04 -18.84 -6.57
N ARG A 174 -3.48 -19.42 -5.46
CA ARG A 174 -3.30 -20.84 -5.17
C ARG A 174 -4.49 -21.61 -5.76
N GLY A 175 -4.30 -22.16 -6.94
CA GLY A 175 -5.35 -22.93 -7.65
C GLY A 175 -6.44 -22.09 -8.30
N ASP A 176 -6.48 -20.76 -8.07
CA ASP A 176 -7.41 -19.82 -8.69
C ASP A 176 -6.67 -18.52 -9.01
N THR A 177 -7.01 -17.90 -10.12
CA THR A 177 -6.41 -16.61 -10.51
C THR A 177 -6.90 -15.49 -9.60
N THR A 178 -6.03 -14.54 -9.28
CA THR A 178 -6.47 -13.35 -8.53
C THR A 178 -6.77 -12.18 -9.46
N LEU A 179 -7.64 -11.27 -9.01
CA LEU A 179 -7.86 -9.99 -9.69
C LEU A 179 -7.06 -8.85 -9.04
N SER A 180 -6.14 -9.19 -8.14
CA SER A 180 -5.29 -8.20 -7.48
C SER A 180 -3.99 -8.05 -8.24
N VAL A 181 -3.65 -6.80 -8.53
CA VAL A 181 -2.34 -6.46 -9.12
C VAL A 181 -1.25 -6.50 -8.06
N SER A 182 0.00 -6.55 -8.49
CA SER A 182 1.18 -6.62 -7.62
C SER A 182 1.26 -5.45 -6.62
N CYS A 183 2.08 -5.59 -5.59
CA CYS A 183 2.30 -4.51 -4.64
C CYS A 183 3.06 -3.35 -5.28
N PHE A 184 4.02 -3.64 -6.15
CA PHE A 184 4.76 -2.61 -6.86
C PHE A 184 3.86 -1.78 -7.79
N ASP A 185 2.91 -2.40 -8.49
CA ASP A 185 1.93 -1.69 -9.30
C ASP A 185 1.03 -0.78 -8.44
N LYS A 186 0.66 -1.23 -7.23
CA LYS A 186 -0.09 -0.39 -6.29
C LYS A 186 0.74 0.76 -5.75
N ILE A 187 2.02 0.54 -5.43
CA ILE A 187 2.95 1.58 -5.02
C ILE A 187 3.11 2.61 -6.13
N THR A 188 3.29 2.17 -7.38
CA THR A 188 3.34 3.06 -8.55
C THR A 188 2.06 3.91 -8.64
N ARG A 189 0.88 3.30 -8.47
CA ARG A 189 -0.38 4.03 -8.41
C ARG A 189 -0.42 5.04 -7.27
N TRP A 190 0.09 4.71 -6.08
CA TRP A 190 0.12 5.63 -4.95
C TRP A 190 1.05 6.82 -5.19
N CYS A 191 2.11 6.64 -5.97
CA CYS A 191 2.97 7.74 -6.42
C CYS A 191 2.26 8.72 -7.37
N VAL A 192 1.13 8.31 -7.95
CA VAL A 192 0.35 9.14 -8.89
C VAL A 192 -0.87 9.76 -8.22
N VAL A 193 -1.69 8.95 -7.56
CA VAL A 193 -2.97 9.40 -6.98
C VAL A 193 -2.93 9.58 -5.46
N GLY A 194 -1.77 9.41 -4.84
CA GLY A 194 -1.62 9.40 -3.39
C GLY A 194 -2.13 8.10 -2.74
N ILE A 195 -1.82 7.94 -1.47
CA ILE A 195 -2.18 6.75 -0.68
C ILE A 195 -3.60 6.82 -0.10
N GLN A 196 -4.24 8.01 -0.03
CA GLN A 196 -5.53 8.25 0.62
C GLN A 196 -6.67 7.48 -0.05
N GLY A 197 -6.66 7.32 -1.39
CA GLY A 197 -7.72 6.66 -2.15
C GLY A 197 -9.00 7.50 -2.29
N ALA A 198 -9.97 7.02 -3.09
CA ALA A 198 -11.11 7.81 -3.54
C ALA A 198 -11.98 8.38 -2.40
N LEU A 199 -12.26 7.61 -1.32
CA LEU A 199 -13.10 8.10 -0.23
C LEU A 199 -12.47 9.29 0.49
N LEU A 200 -11.23 9.16 0.93
CA LEU A 200 -10.55 10.27 1.60
C LEU A 200 -10.24 11.43 0.68
N SER A 201 -10.17 11.25 -0.64
CA SER A 201 -9.98 12.35 -1.59
C SER A 201 -11.11 13.38 -1.58
N HIS A 202 -12.26 13.08 -0.98
CA HIS A 202 -13.32 14.07 -0.73
C HIS A 202 -12.92 15.11 0.32
N ILE A 203 -12.06 14.74 1.28
CA ILE A 203 -11.74 15.55 2.46
C ILE A 203 -10.26 15.69 2.73
N LEU A 204 -9.41 15.10 1.93
CA LEU A 204 -7.97 15.07 2.13
C LEU A 204 -7.24 15.22 0.79
N GLU A 205 -6.30 16.14 0.74
CA GLU A 205 -5.38 16.27 -0.39
C GLU A 205 -4.54 15.00 -0.59
N PRO A 206 -3.96 14.80 -1.77
CA PRO A 206 -3.14 13.63 -2.02
C PRO A 206 -1.97 13.50 -1.03
N LEU A 207 -1.95 12.39 -0.28
CA LEU A 207 -0.82 12.04 0.59
C LEU A 207 0.21 11.24 -0.20
N TYR A 208 1.43 11.73 -0.27
CA TYR A 208 2.53 11.10 -0.98
C TYR A 208 3.61 10.61 -0.03
N LEU A 209 4.33 9.55 -0.46
CA LEU A 209 5.46 9.01 0.26
C LEU A 209 6.73 9.81 -0.06
N SER A 210 7.44 10.27 0.96
CA SER A 210 8.76 10.88 0.80
C SER A 210 9.83 9.84 0.57
N THR A 211 9.76 8.70 1.28
CA THR A 211 10.71 7.59 1.11
C THR A 211 10.03 6.23 1.13
N ILE A 212 10.69 5.26 0.47
CA ILE A 212 10.38 3.84 0.57
C ILE A 212 11.66 3.12 0.98
N THR A 213 11.64 2.46 2.12
CA THR A 213 12.77 1.72 2.67
C THR A 213 12.50 0.22 2.55
N ILE A 214 13.44 -0.53 1.97
CA ILE A 214 13.29 -1.96 1.69
C ILE A 214 14.39 -2.74 2.40
N GLY A 215 14.03 -3.80 3.11
CA GLY A 215 14.97 -4.71 3.76
C GLY A 215 15.81 -5.48 2.73
N GLN A 216 17.10 -5.65 3.02
CA GLN A 216 18.01 -6.44 2.19
C GLN A 216 17.66 -7.93 2.23
N SER A 217 17.94 -8.63 1.13
CA SER A 217 17.86 -10.10 1.10
C SER A 217 19.07 -10.74 1.81
N PRO A 218 18.88 -11.79 2.62
CA PRO A 218 19.98 -12.51 3.28
C PRO A 218 20.93 -13.20 2.29
N ASP A 219 20.41 -13.69 1.16
CA ASP A 219 21.19 -14.36 0.12
C ASP A 219 21.83 -13.37 -0.88
N GLY A 220 21.81 -12.08 -0.53
CA GLY A 220 22.14 -11.02 -1.48
C GLY A 220 20.98 -10.77 -2.46
N ALA A 221 21.15 -9.75 -3.28
CA ALA A 221 20.23 -9.55 -4.39
C ALA A 221 20.50 -10.62 -5.47
N PRO A 222 19.47 -11.11 -6.18
CA PRO A 222 19.69 -11.92 -7.38
C PRO A 222 20.73 -11.27 -8.29
N ASP A 223 21.53 -12.07 -8.98
CA ASP A 223 22.60 -11.56 -9.85
C ASP A 223 22.10 -10.41 -10.73
N GLY A 224 22.76 -9.26 -10.65
CA GLY A 224 22.38 -8.05 -11.38
C GLY A 224 21.20 -7.25 -10.81
N PHE A 225 20.59 -7.65 -9.71
CA PHE A 225 19.55 -6.85 -9.07
C PHE A 225 20.13 -5.74 -8.18
N CYS A 226 19.67 -4.53 -8.35
CA CYS A 226 19.82 -3.48 -7.34
C CYS A 226 18.56 -2.59 -7.32
N ILE A 227 18.27 -2.01 -6.17
CA ILE A 227 17.09 -1.16 -6.01
C ILE A 227 17.09 0.00 -7.00
N GLU A 228 18.23 0.63 -7.23
CA GLU A 228 18.36 1.74 -8.16
C GLU A 228 17.96 1.34 -9.59
N SER A 229 18.49 0.23 -10.09
CA SER A 229 18.23 -0.22 -11.47
C SER A 229 16.83 -0.80 -11.65
N ASN A 230 16.35 -1.60 -10.70
CA ASN A 230 15.15 -2.42 -10.88
C ASN A 230 13.89 -1.75 -10.31
N VAL A 231 14.03 -0.91 -9.31
CA VAL A 231 12.87 -0.25 -8.67
C VAL A 231 12.79 1.22 -9.10
N VAL A 232 13.85 2.00 -8.89
CA VAL A 232 13.84 3.45 -9.14
C VAL A 232 13.71 3.75 -10.64
N LYS A 233 14.51 3.10 -11.48
CA LYS A 233 14.43 3.29 -12.95
C LYS A 233 13.09 2.84 -13.51
N VAL A 234 12.58 1.68 -13.09
CA VAL A 234 11.27 1.18 -13.56
C VAL A 234 10.14 2.10 -13.11
N LEU A 235 10.14 2.55 -11.86
CA LEU A 235 9.17 3.53 -11.37
C LEU A 235 9.28 4.84 -12.16
N GLY A 236 10.50 5.33 -12.36
CA GLY A 236 10.78 6.54 -13.15
C GLY A 236 10.24 6.44 -14.57
N ALA A 237 10.48 5.33 -15.26
CA ALA A 237 9.95 5.07 -16.60
C ALA A 237 8.41 5.04 -16.62
N ARG A 238 7.78 4.38 -15.66
CA ARG A 238 6.32 4.35 -15.52
C ARG A 238 5.73 5.74 -15.28
N LEU A 239 6.36 6.57 -14.45
CA LEU A 239 5.90 7.92 -14.18
C LEU A 239 6.14 8.88 -15.34
N SER A 240 7.22 8.71 -16.11
CA SER A 240 7.51 9.55 -17.28
C SER A 240 6.47 9.40 -18.39
N CYS A 241 5.87 8.22 -18.53
CA CYS A 241 4.79 7.97 -19.49
C CYS A 241 3.48 8.71 -19.16
N LEU A 242 3.34 9.26 -17.96
CA LEU A 242 2.18 10.04 -17.53
C LEU A 242 2.35 11.52 -17.87
N SER A 243 3.03 11.83 -18.99
CA SER A 243 3.41 13.18 -19.34
C SER A 243 2.23 14.15 -19.42
N ARG A 244 2.36 15.26 -18.80
CA ARG A 244 2.10 16.64 -19.21
C ARG A 244 1.08 17.47 -18.45
N LYS A 245 -0.03 16.97 -17.91
CA LYS A 245 -0.91 17.82 -17.08
C LYS A 245 -1.64 16.96 -16.05
N PHE A 246 -1.06 16.90 -14.88
CA PHE A 246 -1.80 16.42 -13.70
C PHE A 246 -2.76 17.54 -13.27
N PRO A 247 -4.05 17.24 -13.11
CA PRO A 247 -4.95 18.20 -12.49
C PRO A 247 -4.54 18.46 -11.04
N ASP A 248 -4.54 19.69 -10.60
CA ASP A 248 -4.34 20.02 -9.19
C ASP A 248 -5.39 19.28 -8.33
N PRO A 249 -5.02 18.80 -7.15
CA PRO A 249 -3.72 18.90 -6.46
C PRO A 249 -2.77 17.70 -6.72
N PHE A 250 -2.99 16.90 -7.76
CA PHE A 250 -2.17 15.72 -8.06
C PHE A 250 -0.84 16.09 -8.71
N LYS A 251 0.18 15.33 -8.37
CA LYS A 251 1.53 15.44 -8.96
C LYS A 251 2.20 14.07 -9.05
N PRO A 252 3.09 13.83 -10.03
CA PRO A 252 3.89 12.62 -10.05
C PRO A 252 4.88 12.67 -8.88
N ASN A 253 4.75 11.74 -7.95
CA ASN A 253 5.63 11.63 -6.80
C ASN A 253 6.73 10.62 -7.05
N LYS A 254 7.98 11.00 -6.80
CA LYS A 254 9.17 10.13 -6.91
C LYS A 254 9.77 9.99 -5.50
N PRO A 255 9.37 9.00 -4.71
CA PRO A 255 9.94 8.79 -3.38
C PRO A 255 11.43 8.41 -3.49
N LEU A 256 12.21 8.79 -2.49
CA LEU A 256 13.56 8.27 -2.33
C LEU A 256 13.50 6.81 -1.87
N PHE A 257 14.41 5.99 -2.37
CA PHE A 257 14.52 4.58 -1.98
C PHE A 257 15.78 4.35 -1.16
N PHE A 258 15.62 3.59 -0.07
CA PHE A 258 16.73 3.21 0.79
C PHE A 258 16.72 1.71 1.07
N GLU A 259 17.90 1.16 1.31
CA GLU A 259 18.07 -0.23 1.74
C GLU A 259 18.26 -0.27 3.26
N ALA A 260 17.37 -1.00 3.93
CA ALA A 260 17.49 -1.28 5.36
C ALA A 260 18.36 -2.53 5.58
N PRO A 261 18.90 -2.74 6.80
CA PRO A 261 19.56 -3.98 7.15
C PRO A 261 18.70 -5.22 6.85
N ILE A 262 19.34 -6.37 6.72
CA ILE A 262 18.69 -7.68 6.58
C ILE A 262 17.68 -7.85 7.72
N PRO A 263 16.40 -8.09 7.42
CA PRO A 263 15.37 -8.25 8.44
C PRO A 263 15.53 -9.58 9.18
N PRO A 264 14.89 -9.73 10.37
CA PRO A 264 14.81 -10.99 11.10
C PRO A 264 14.30 -12.15 10.25
N GLN A 265 14.67 -13.39 10.66
CA GLN A 265 14.46 -14.61 9.88
C GLN A 265 13.01 -14.84 9.45
N GLU A 266 12.03 -14.52 10.28
CA GLU A 266 10.60 -14.63 9.95
C GLU A 266 10.13 -13.71 8.81
N PHE A 267 10.97 -12.76 8.41
CA PHE A 267 10.73 -11.86 7.28
C PHE A 267 11.64 -12.13 6.09
N GLN A 268 12.36 -13.25 6.09
CA GLN A 268 13.24 -13.63 5.00
C GLN A 268 12.56 -14.67 4.11
N GLN A 269 12.80 -14.58 2.81
CA GLN A 269 12.56 -15.69 1.88
C GLN A 269 13.93 -16.37 1.68
N THR A 270 14.08 -17.55 2.23
CA THR A 270 15.30 -18.34 2.04
C THR A 270 15.24 -19.06 0.70
N SER A 271 16.28 -18.93 -0.11
CA SER A 271 16.52 -19.68 -1.34
C SER A 271 17.10 -21.05 -0.96
N GLY A 272 16.29 -21.97 -0.46
CA GLY A 272 16.70 -23.33 -0.14
C GLY A 272 15.96 -24.34 -1.00
N ASP A 273 16.43 -25.61 -1.02
CA ASP A 273 15.80 -26.72 -1.74
C ASP A 273 14.35 -27.02 -1.29
N ILE A 274 13.94 -26.44 -0.17
CA ILE A 274 12.59 -26.62 0.37
C ILE A 274 11.80 -25.31 0.18
N PRO A 275 10.63 -25.36 -0.49
CA PRO A 275 9.79 -24.18 -0.70
C PRO A 275 9.47 -23.47 0.64
N PRO A 276 9.57 -22.14 0.70
CA PRO A 276 9.26 -21.40 1.91
C PRO A 276 7.79 -21.58 2.28
N LEU A 277 7.55 -21.89 3.55
CA LEU A 277 6.20 -21.94 4.10
C LEU A 277 5.79 -20.51 4.47
N THR A 278 4.79 -19.98 3.79
CA THR A 278 4.32 -18.61 4.07
C THR A 278 3.16 -18.59 5.05
N CYS A 279 3.25 -17.74 6.07
CA CYS A 279 2.20 -17.57 7.08
C CYS A 279 0.84 -17.25 6.45
N GLY A 280 -0.19 -17.93 6.91
CA GLY A 280 -1.57 -17.75 6.43
C GLY A 280 -2.27 -16.51 6.96
N TYR A 281 -1.70 -15.88 7.97
CA TYR A 281 -2.29 -14.75 8.68
C TYR A 281 -1.68 -13.42 8.27
N SER A 282 -2.48 -12.36 8.42
CA SER A 282 -2.09 -10.97 8.27
C SER A 282 -2.45 -10.24 9.57
N ILE A 283 -1.44 -9.85 10.34
CA ILE A 283 -1.62 -8.94 11.47
C ILE A 283 -1.81 -7.54 10.89
N CYS A 284 -2.71 -6.75 11.47
CA CYS A 284 -2.81 -5.34 11.22
C CYS A 284 -2.90 -4.55 12.52
N TRP A 285 -2.23 -3.42 12.54
CA TRP A 285 -2.20 -2.51 13.68
C TRP A 285 -2.13 -1.06 13.21
N ASN A 286 -2.69 -0.15 13.98
CA ASN A 286 -2.44 1.27 13.84
C ASN A 286 -2.41 1.98 15.19
N LYS A 287 -1.91 3.21 15.20
CA LYS A 287 -1.70 4.03 16.41
C LYS A 287 -3.00 4.39 17.16
N SER A 288 -4.18 4.32 16.51
CA SER A 288 -5.48 4.58 17.17
C SER A 288 -6.06 3.38 17.92
N GLY A 289 -5.27 2.32 18.13
CA GLY A 289 -5.68 1.14 18.90
C GLY A 289 -6.24 -0.02 18.07
N LEU A 290 -6.27 0.09 16.73
CA LEU A 290 -6.62 -1.06 15.89
C LEU A 290 -5.57 -2.17 16.07
N HIS A 291 -6.02 -3.37 16.41
CA HIS A 291 -5.23 -4.59 16.35
C HIS A 291 -6.13 -5.76 15.95
N GLU A 292 -5.93 -6.30 14.77
CA GLU A 292 -6.67 -7.45 14.25
C GLU A 292 -5.73 -8.45 13.58
N VAL A 293 -6.17 -9.71 13.51
CA VAL A 293 -5.53 -10.75 12.72
C VAL A 293 -6.54 -11.24 11.68
N VAL A 294 -6.18 -11.14 10.42
CA VAL A 294 -7.00 -11.57 9.28
C VAL A 294 -6.44 -12.88 8.73
N LEU A 295 -7.30 -13.87 8.48
CA LEU A 295 -6.93 -15.07 7.75
C LEU A 295 -6.91 -14.74 6.25
N GLY A 296 -5.72 -14.71 5.67
CA GLY A 296 -5.50 -14.26 4.29
C GLY A 296 -6.17 -15.14 3.23
N THR A 297 -6.53 -16.39 3.58
CA THR A 297 -7.24 -17.33 2.68
C THR A 297 -8.76 -17.12 2.68
N THR A 298 -9.33 -16.44 3.67
CA THR A 298 -10.78 -16.16 3.75
C THR A 298 -11.12 -14.68 3.71
N GLY A 299 -10.16 -13.82 4.02
CA GLY A 299 -10.36 -12.38 4.16
C GLY A 299 -11.16 -11.97 5.40
N ARG A 300 -11.36 -12.87 6.38
CA ARG A 300 -12.09 -12.68 7.64
C ARG A 300 -11.14 -12.61 8.83
N LYS A 301 -11.63 -12.14 9.98
CA LYS A 301 -10.89 -12.22 11.25
C LYS A 301 -10.52 -13.65 11.59
N GLN A 302 -9.37 -13.84 12.18
CA GLN A 302 -8.93 -15.14 12.69
C GLN A 302 -9.93 -15.68 13.71
N GLY A 303 -10.19 -17.00 13.65
CA GLY A 303 -11.15 -17.67 14.53
C GLY A 303 -12.60 -17.64 14.01
N THR A 304 -12.84 -17.10 12.81
CA THR A 304 -14.15 -17.16 12.17
C THR A 304 -14.50 -18.61 11.80
N SER A 305 -15.58 -19.14 12.40
CA SER A 305 -16.13 -20.44 11.99
C SER A 305 -16.87 -20.35 10.66
N SER A 306 -17.04 -21.48 9.97
CA SER A 306 -17.79 -21.53 8.71
C SER A 306 -19.23 -21.03 8.87
N LYS A 307 -19.88 -21.33 10.01
CA LYS A 307 -21.24 -20.85 10.32
C LYS A 307 -21.29 -19.34 10.50
N ALA A 308 -20.26 -18.72 11.07
CA ALA A 308 -20.17 -17.30 11.31
C ALA A 308 -19.58 -16.50 10.13
N ALA A 309 -19.21 -17.16 9.03
CA ALA A 309 -18.53 -16.51 7.91
C ALA A 309 -19.32 -15.37 7.24
N SER A 310 -20.63 -15.33 7.44
CA SER A 310 -21.49 -14.24 6.91
C SER A 310 -21.84 -13.19 7.97
N SER A 311 -21.40 -13.37 9.23
CA SER A 311 -21.73 -12.43 10.31
C SER A 311 -20.89 -11.16 10.22
N PRO A 312 -21.50 -9.97 10.43
CA PRO A 312 -20.77 -8.70 10.51
C PRO A 312 -19.70 -8.69 11.61
N SER A 313 -19.83 -9.47 12.67
CA SER A 313 -18.85 -9.55 13.76
C SER A 313 -17.49 -10.14 13.34
N THR A 314 -17.48 -10.93 12.26
CA THR A 314 -16.27 -11.57 11.72
C THR A 314 -15.57 -10.74 10.64
N GLU A 315 -16.17 -9.62 10.26
CA GLU A 315 -15.56 -8.70 9.30
C GLU A 315 -14.37 -7.98 9.91
N SER A 316 -13.28 -7.89 9.15
CA SER A 316 -12.18 -7.01 9.51
C SER A 316 -12.61 -5.55 9.38
N LEU A 317 -12.19 -4.70 10.31
CA LEU A 317 -12.37 -3.24 10.20
C LEU A 317 -11.67 -2.65 8.96
N LEU A 318 -10.87 -3.45 8.28
CA LEU A 318 -10.16 -3.07 7.05
C LEU A 318 -10.84 -3.55 5.77
N CYS A 319 -11.97 -4.26 5.81
CA CYS A 319 -12.74 -4.58 4.61
C CYS A 319 -13.39 -3.32 4.01
N LYS A 320 -13.89 -3.41 2.77
CA LYS A 320 -14.39 -2.22 2.06
C LYS A 320 -15.61 -1.61 2.76
N ILE A 321 -16.55 -2.44 3.20
CA ILE A 321 -17.77 -1.95 3.86
C ILE A 321 -17.42 -1.23 5.17
N ARG A 322 -16.52 -1.78 5.99
CA ARG A 322 -16.13 -1.15 7.26
C ARG A 322 -15.33 0.15 7.09
N LEU A 323 -14.54 0.26 6.03
CA LEU A 323 -13.87 1.52 5.68
C LEU A 323 -14.87 2.56 5.15
N ALA A 324 -15.88 2.13 4.39
CA ALA A 324 -16.94 3.02 3.91
C ALA A 324 -17.83 3.52 5.05
N GLU A 325 -18.21 2.64 5.98
CA GLU A 325 -18.93 3.02 7.20
C GLU A 325 -18.15 4.05 8.01
N ALA A 326 -16.86 3.83 8.22
CA ALA A 326 -16.00 4.78 8.92
C ALA A 326 -15.93 6.14 8.21
N PHE A 327 -15.90 6.15 6.87
CA PHE A 327 -15.93 7.38 6.10
C PHE A 327 -17.24 8.13 6.27
N VAL A 328 -18.39 7.48 6.02
CA VAL A 328 -19.69 8.18 6.08
C VAL A 328 -20.09 8.60 7.50
N SER A 329 -19.49 8.00 8.54
CA SER A 329 -19.71 8.40 9.93
C SER A 329 -18.91 9.64 10.35
N LEU A 330 -17.99 10.13 9.52
CA LEU A 330 -17.22 11.34 9.85
C LEU A 330 -18.11 12.58 9.95
N GLU A 331 -17.96 13.33 11.02
CA GLU A 331 -18.61 14.63 11.19
C GLU A 331 -17.84 15.73 10.44
N HIS A 332 -17.97 15.70 9.13
CA HIS A 332 -17.28 16.62 8.24
C HIS A 332 -18.27 17.16 7.19
N PRO A 333 -18.28 18.50 6.93
CA PRO A 333 -19.26 19.12 6.02
C PRO A 333 -19.32 18.47 4.64
N LEU A 334 -18.14 18.12 4.08
CA LEU A 334 -18.05 17.48 2.76
C LEU A 334 -18.51 16.01 2.75
N VAL A 335 -18.67 15.38 3.92
CA VAL A 335 -19.11 13.97 4.05
C VAL A 335 -20.59 13.87 4.39
N THR A 336 -21.15 14.87 5.08
CA THR A 336 -22.55 14.86 5.56
C THR A 336 -23.56 14.56 4.46
N LYS A 337 -23.32 15.02 3.23
CA LYS A 337 -24.17 14.71 2.07
C LYS A 337 -24.32 13.20 1.81
N PHE A 338 -23.30 12.40 2.08
CA PHE A 338 -23.33 10.95 1.85
C PHE A 338 -24.15 10.18 2.91
N ARG A 339 -24.42 10.79 4.06
CA ARG A 339 -25.25 10.18 5.13
C ARG A 339 -26.73 10.13 4.76
N HIS A 340 -27.20 11.12 4.02
CA HIS A 340 -28.62 11.29 3.71
C HIS A 340 -29.04 10.58 2.42
N GLU A 341 -28.08 10.15 1.62
CA GLU A 341 -28.31 9.48 0.36
C GLU A 341 -27.98 7.98 0.45
N LYS A 342 -28.87 7.15 -0.09
CA LYS A 342 -28.62 5.70 -0.19
C LYS A 342 -27.71 5.42 -1.39
N LEU A 343 -26.41 5.64 -1.21
CA LEU A 343 -25.42 5.49 -2.26
C LEU A 343 -24.69 4.14 -2.17
N SER A 344 -24.33 3.60 -3.33
CA SER A 344 -23.40 2.48 -3.37
C SER A 344 -21.97 2.96 -3.07
N TYR A 345 -21.15 2.08 -2.53
CA TYR A 345 -19.71 2.35 -2.36
C TYR A 345 -19.05 2.81 -3.66
N ARG A 346 -19.50 2.25 -4.79
CA ARG A 346 -19.04 2.66 -6.12
C ARG A 346 -19.42 4.10 -6.43
N ALA A 347 -20.66 4.48 -6.21
CA ALA A 347 -21.14 5.84 -6.47
C ALA A 347 -20.36 6.89 -5.66
N ILE A 348 -20.16 6.63 -4.35
CA ILE A 348 -19.37 7.53 -3.50
C ILE A 348 -17.93 7.70 -4.04
N LYS A 349 -17.31 6.63 -4.52
CA LYS A 349 -15.97 6.70 -5.11
C LYS A 349 -15.94 7.49 -6.42
N ASP A 350 -16.96 7.32 -7.25
CA ASP A 350 -17.04 7.97 -8.56
C ASP A 350 -17.30 9.47 -8.41
N MET A 351 -17.93 9.91 -7.32
CA MET A 351 -18.10 11.32 -6.98
C MET A 351 -16.79 12.03 -6.57
N ALA A 352 -15.71 11.32 -6.31
CA ALA A 352 -14.36 11.90 -6.15
C ALA A 352 -13.77 12.23 -7.53
N CYS A 353 -14.34 13.24 -8.22
CA CYS A 353 -14.11 13.51 -9.64
C CYS A 353 -12.64 13.70 -10.00
N GLU A 354 -11.90 14.54 -9.26
CA GLU A 354 -10.48 14.80 -9.50
C GLU A 354 -9.64 13.51 -9.39
N TYR A 355 -9.94 12.70 -8.37
CA TYR A 355 -9.27 11.40 -8.17
C TYR A 355 -9.59 10.42 -9.30
N GLN A 356 -10.85 10.39 -9.77
CA GLN A 356 -11.25 9.50 -10.88
C GLN A 356 -10.64 9.94 -12.21
N GLN A 357 -10.57 11.24 -12.50
CA GLN A 357 -9.89 11.79 -13.67
C GLN A 357 -8.42 11.36 -13.68
N MET A 358 -7.74 11.47 -12.51
CA MET A 358 -6.35 11.04 -12.41
C MET A 358 -6.18 9.53 -12.59
N LEU A 359 -7.11 8.71 -12.08
CA LEU A 359 -7.11 7.27 -12.33
C LEU A 359 -7.35 6.91 -13.80
N GLU A 360 -8.15 7.66 -14.50
CA GLU A 360 -8.40 7.46 -15.94
C GLU A 360 -7.14 7.76 -16.74
N LEU A 361 -6.46 8.87 -16.46
CA LEU A 361 -5.17 9.20 -17.07
C LEU A 361 -4.14 8.07 -16.82
N LEU A 362 -4.07 7.57 -15.59
CA LEU A 362 -3.19 6.46 -15.24
C LEU A 362 -3.53 5.19 -16.05
N ARG A 363 -4.81 4.86 -16.22
CA ARG A 363 -5.23 3.67 -16.97
C ARG A 363 -4.95 3.76 -18.47
N LYS A 364 -4.94 4.97 -19.03
CA LYS A 364 -4.62 5.24 -20.44
C LYS A 364 -3.11 5.18 -20.72
N ALA A 365 -2.26 5.25 -19.68
CA ALA A 365 -0.83 5.17 -19.86
C ALA A 365 -0.41 3.76 -20.33
N PRO A 366 0.58 3.65 -21.24
CA PRO A 366 0.97 2.38 -21.87
C PRO A 366 1.27 1.27 -20.88
N PHE A 367 1.98 1.58 -19.79
CA PHE A 367 2.35 0.60 -18.74
C PHE A 367 1.16 0.11 -17.92
N PHE A 368 0.07 0.88 -17.85
CA PHE A 368 -1.11 0.57 -17.07
C PHE A 368 -2.31 0.08 -17.87
N GLY A 369 -2.24 0.06 -19.20
CA GLY A 369 -3.33 -0.37 -20.07
C GLY A 369 -3.82 -1.81 -19.82
N ARG A 370 -2.97 -2.67 -19.23
CA ARG A 370 -3.34 -4.02 -18.79
C ARG A 370 -3.96 -4.08 -17.40
N TRP A 371 -4.13 -2.96 -16.69
CA TRP A 371 -4.80 -2.92 -15.40
C TRP A 371 -6.29 -3.18 -15.58
N ARG A 372 -6.69 -4.43 -15.45
CA ARG A 372 -8.12 -4.78 -15.47
C ARG A 372 -8.76 -4.37 -14.15
N ALA A 373 -9.81 -3.56 -14.25
CA ALA A 373 -10.66 -3.26 -13.10
C ALA A 373 -11.30 -4.56 -12.57
N LYS A 374 -11.52 -4.62 -11.26
CA LYS A 374 -12.36 -5.67 -10.67
C LYS A 374 -13.79 -5.50 -11.19
N PRO A 375 -14.59 -6.59 -11.27
CA PRO A 375 -16.00 -6.49 -11.63
C PRO A 375 -16.72 -5.43 -10.81
N ALA A 376 -17.60 -4.66 -11.44
CA ALA A 376 -18.34 -3.61 -10.73
C ALA A 376 -19.13 -4.15 -9.54
N SER A 377 -19.63 -5.40 -9.65
CA SER A 377 -20.41 -6.07 -8.61
C SER A 377 -19.74 -6.10 -7.23
N VAL A 378 -18.40 -6.12 -7.16
CA VAL A 378 -17.67 -6.14 -5.88
C VAL A 378 -17.63 -4.78 -5.17
N ASP A 379 -18.19 -3.72 -5.79
CA ASP A 379 -18.22 -2.35 -5.28
C ASP A 379 -19.65 -1.75 -5.26
N LEU A 380 -20.69 -2.54 -5.60
CA LEU A 380 -22.09 -2.06 -5.68
C LEU A 380 -22.87 -2.12 -4.36
N PHE A 381 -22.27 -2.66 -3.30
CA PHE A 381 -22.93 -2.67 -1.99
C PHE A 381 -23.20 -1.24 -1.50
N THR A 382 -24.35 -1.06 -0.84
CA THR A 382 -24.71 0.20 -0.19
C THR A 382 -24.05 0.32 1.16
N VAL A 383 -23.69 1.55 1.52
CA VAL A 383 -23.19 1.82 2.88
C VAL A 383 -24.43 1.95 3.79
N PRO A 384 -24.50 1.21 4.91
CA PRO A 384 -25.59 1.30 5.86
C PRO A 384 -25.80 2.74 6.33
N ARG A 385 -27.07 3.11 6.50
CA ARG A 385 -27.42 4.36 7.18
C ARG A 385 -27.39 4.09 8.69
N TRP A 386 -26.87 5.00 9.42
CA TRP A 386 -26.94 5.06 10.89
C TRP A 386 -28.26 5.69 11.33
#